data_eba72bf1773d424463c9867402dd9e42
#
_entry.id   eba72bf1773d424463c9867402dd9e42
#
_cell.length_a   1.000
_cell.length_b   1.000
_cell.length_c   1.000
_cell.angle_alpha   90.00
_cell.angle_beta   90.00
_cell.angle_gamma   90.00
#
_symmetry.space_group_name_H-M   'P 1'
#
loop_
_entity.id
_entity.type
_entity.pdbx_description
1 polymer ?
#
loop_
_entity_poly.entity_id
_entity_poly.type
_entity_poly.pdbx_seq_one_letter_code
_entity_poly.pdbx_strand_id
1 'polypeptide(L)'
;MPRLTPLPRDAFDFAAARHLLVRAGFGGTPGMVQGLLSRGLDGAVDWLVDFEGESASGPDRNIQADTFDPRVKMQLTAADYESYRKAREAGDEEAIAAFRRKQEQQERDDRGAMRSFEQWWLSRMIETPRPLEEKLTLFWHGHFAASYTTVENSWHMFRQNQFFRKHAAGNFGDLLHGIIEDPAMLRFLDNNRNRKGSPNENLAREIMELFSLGEPELLGRKRSPYREPDIKEGARALTGYTYRDNAFFFDEGQHDNGLKRILGRSGRWNGHDFVDMLLGHRSCSEFIAWKIYRAFVNDVPETPPSDEVRNVVVQLGKVLKGNKYNLKKTLGELFRSAHFYAASNRAAHIKSPVELVVGSVRDLGVPVRNIDTLRTAAARLGQRLCHPPSVKGWDGGRAWINTSTMFLRQNTAVWMLTGRDAGGHPWPKDTTPFDPMPLVEQLERQGEVDPDEATVYLQRLLLACPVEEARSQAIRQVFTLANDRVNADSLTAALCVLTALPEYQLC
;
A
#
# COMPACT_ATOMS: atom_id res chain seq x y z
N MET A 1 1.52 -21.54 25.23
CA MET A 1 0.94 -21.31 23.87
C MET A 1 2.11 -21.13 22.94
N PRO A 2 2.17 -21.76 21.77
CA PRO A 2 3.28 -21.53 20.88
C PRO A 2 3.27 -20.05 20.47
N ARG A 3 4.30 -19.33 20.87
CA ARG A 3 4.65 -18.01 20.32
C ARG A 3 5.24 -18.25 18.94
N LEU A 4 5.16 -17.24 18.07
CA LEU A 4 5.94 -17.29 16.83
C LEU A 4 7.41 -17.51 17.23
N THR A 5 8.02 -18.62 16.78
CA THR A 5 9.39 -18.95 17.14
C THR A 5 10.32 -17.88 16.57
N PRO A 6 11.16 -17.21 17.38
CA PRO A 6 12.10 -16.23 16.87
C PRO A 6 13.14 -16.86 15.93
N LEU A 7 13.59 -16.10 14.93
CA LEU A 7 14.74 -16.48 14.13
C LEU A 7 16.00 -16.52 15.02
N PRO A 8 16.84 -17.58 14.97
CA PRO A 8 18.13 -17.58 15.64
C PRO A 8 18.98 -16.38 15.16
N ARG A 9 19.71 -15.75 16.10
CA ARG A 9 20.46 -14.52 15.80
C ARG A 9 21.54 -14.71 14.74
N ASP A 10 22.17 -15.86 14.72
CA ASP A 10 23.19 -16.28 13.75
C ASP A 10 22.61 -16.57 12.36
N ALA A 11 21.30 -16.79 12.25
CA ALA A 11 20.61 -16.98 10.98
C ALA A 11 20.18 -15.65 10.32
N PHE A 12 20.39 -14.50 10.96
CA PHE A 12 20.12 -13.19 10.37
C PHE A 12 21.33 -12.75 9.51
N ASP A 13 21.39 -13.29 8.32
CA ASP A 13 22.44 -13.04 7.32
C ASP A 13 22.03 -11.91 6.32
N PHE A 14 22.88 -11.66 5.32
CA PHE A 14 22.61 -10.68 4.25
C PHE A 14 21.28 -10.96 3.53
N ALA A 15 20.96 -12.21 3.24
CA ALA A 15 19.73 -12.59 2.55
C ALA A 15 18.50 -12.35 3.43
N ALA A 16 18.61 -12.60 4.74
CA ALA A 16 17.55 -12.29 5.70
C ALA A 16 17.36 -10.79 5.86
N ALA A 17 18.44 -10.01 5.99
CA ALA A 17 18.36 -8.54 6.07
C ALA A 17 17.71 -7.93 4.82
N ARG A 18 18.12 -8.42 3.63
CA ARG A 18 17.50 -8.03 2.37
C ARG A 18 16.02 -8.41 2.32
N HIS A 19 15.66 -9.65 2.67
CA HIS A 19 14.27 -10.10 2.70
C HIS A 19 13.43 -9.18 3.59
N LEU A 20 13.90 -8.84 4.79
CA LEU A 20 13.22 -7.92 5.69
C LEU A 20 13.02 -6.56 5.03
N LEU A 21 14.06 -5.98 4.40
CA LEU A 21 13.99 -4.66 3.79
C LEU A 21 13.02 -4.60 2.59
N VAL A 22 12.96 -5.67 1.80
CA VAL A 22 12.05 -5.76 0.65
C VAL A 22 10.61 -5.97 1.10
N ARG A 23 10.38 -6.88 2.06
CA ARG A 23 9.03 -7.24 2.51
C ARG A 23 8.39 -6.19 3.42
N ALA A 24 9.15 -5.66 4.37
CA ALA A 24 8.67 -4.62 5.29
C ALA A 24 8.82 -3.19 4.73
N GLY A 25 9.46 -3.05 3.56
CA GLY A 25 9.63 -1.78 2.87
C GLY A 25 9.40 -1.92 1.37
N PHE A 26 10.27 -1.27 0.61
CA PHE A 26 10.28 -1.32 -0.85
C PHE A 26 11.68 -1.70 -1.38
N GLY A 27 12.48 -2.42 -0.57
CA GLY A 27 13.87 -2.67 -0.89
C GLY A 27 14.80 -1.50 -0.56
N GLY A 28 16.05 -1.58 -1.03
CA GLY A 28 17.06 -0.54 -0.84
C GLY A 28 18.44 -0.96 -1.32
N THR A 29 19.35 0.01 -1.32
CA THR A 29 20.73 -0.17 -1.77
C THR A 29 21.52 -1.19 -0.95
N PRO A 30 22.67 -1.71 -1.48
CA PRO A 30 23.57 -2.58 -0.72
C PRO A 30 23.93 -2.04 0.66
N GLY A 31 24.18 -0.72 0.74
CA GLY A 31 24.51 -0.05 2.00
C GLY A 31 23.37 -0.11 3.02
N MET A 32 22.10 -0.01 2.58
CA MET A 32 20.96 -0.16 3.47
C MET A 32 20.82 -1.59 3.99
N VAL A 33 21.01 -2.61 3.15
CA VAL A 33 21.00 -4.01 3.58
C VAL A 33 22.10 -4.28 4.61
N GLN A 34 23.32 -3.78 4.36
CA GLN A 34 24.44 -3.90 5.27
C GLN A 34 24.19 -3.14 6.59
N GLY A 35 23.54 -1.99 6.52
CA GLY A 35 23.11 -1.22 7.69
C GLY A 35 22.12 -1.97 8.57
N LEU A 36 21.20 -2.74 7.99
CA LEU A 36 20.30 -3.61 8.75
C LEU A 36 21.05 -4.80 9.34
N LEU A 37 21.94 -5.43 8.56
CA LEU A 37 22.73 -6.57 9.01
C LEU A 37 23.59 -6.19 10.23
N SER A 38 24.23 -5.02 10.20
CA SER A 38 25.07 -4.55 11.31
C SER A 38 24.29 -4.28 12.62
N ARG A 39 22.98 -4.00 12.53
CA ARG A 39 22.08 -3.83 13.69
C ARG A 39 21.68 -5.17 14.33
N GLY A 40 21.87 -6.28 13.62
CA GLY A 40 21.31 -7.58 13.98
C GLY A 40 19.78 -7.60 13.86
N LEU A 41 19.17 -8.78 14.06
CA LEU A 41 17.72 -8.97 13.88
C LEU A 41 16.89 -8.00 14.70
N ASP A 42 17.16 -7.92 16.02
CA ASP A 42 16.36 -7.09 16.92
C ASP A 42 16.46 -5.61 16.56
N GLY A 43 17.67 -5.09 16.36
CA GLY A 43 17.90 -3.70 16.01
C GLY A 43 17.38 -3.32 14.62
N ALA A 44 17.42 -4.24 13.64
CA ALA A 44 16.87 -4.05 12.31
C ALA A 44 15.32 -3.94 12.36
N VAL A 45 14.67 -4.83 13.11
CA VAL A 45 13.22 -4.80 13.27
C VAL A 45 12.79 -3.56 14.04
N ASP A 46 13.48 -3.20 15.16
CA ASP A 46 13.17 -1.99 15.91
C ASP A 46 13.30 -0.72 15.05
N TRP A 47 14.37 -0.62 14.26
CA TRP A 47 14.54 0.50 13.33
C TRP A 47 13.39 0.60 12.31
N LEU A 48 12.87 -0.53 11.82
CA LEU A 48 11.75 -0.54 10.87
C LEU A 48 10.42 -0.14 11.52
N VAL A 49 10.12 -0.68 12.71
CA VAL A 49 8.80 -0.48 13.34
C VAL A 49 8.71 0.78 14.18
N ASP A 50 9.84 1.38 14.59
CA ASP A 50 9.91 2.58 15.42
C ASP A 50 10.25 3.82 14.60
N PHE A 51 9.34 4.21 13.73
CA PHE A 51 9.49 5.41 12.92
C PHE A 51 8.96 6.70 13.60
N GLU A 52 8.55 6.65 14.85
CA GLU A 52 8.11 7.83 15.61
C GLU A 52 9.28 8.56 16.29
N GLY A 53 10.40 7.86 16.57
CA GLY A 53 11.47 8.35 17.45
C GLY A 53 12.43 9.35 16.81
N GLU A 54 13.23 8.99 15.82
CA GLU A 54 14.40 9.79 15.41
C GLU A 54 14.24 10.64 14.15
N SER A 55 13.30 10.37 13.31
CA SER A 55 13.25 10.96 11.96
C SER A 55 12.27 12.10 11.79
N ALA A 56 11.82 12.70 12.87
CA ALA A 56 11.02 13.91 12.77
C ALA A 56 11.81 15.09 12.18
N SER A 57 13.12 14.95 11.92
CA SER A 57 14.03 16.00 11.40
C SER A 57 14.51 15.79 9.96
N GLY A 58 14.09 14.73 9.26
CA GLY A 58 14.48 14.47 7.87
C GLY A 58 13.67 15.28 6.85
N PRO A 59 14.05 15.24 5.55
CA PRO A 59 13.37 15.94 4.45
C PRO A 59 11.87 15.62 4.32
N ASP A 60 11.40 14.58 4.98
CA ASP A 60 10.00 14.17 5.05
C ASP A 60 9.06 15.21 5.68
N ARG A 61 9.57 16.16 6.48
CA ARG A 61 8.75 17.24 7.04
C ARG A 61 8.42 18.33 6.04
N ASN A 62 9.21 18.45 4.98
CA ASN A 62 9.08 19.50 3.96
C ASN A 62 8.34 19.06 2.70
N ILE A 63 7.87 17.82 2.61
CA ILE A 63 6.92 17.45 1.56
C ILE A 63 5.55 17.92 2.05
N GLN A 64 5.29 19.12 1.69
CA GLN A 64 4.31 20.02 2.25
C GLN A 64 2.89 19.56 1.90
N ALA A 65 2.09 19.35 2.93
CA ALA A 65 0.66 19.57 2.85
C ALA A 65 0.32 20.92 2.14
N ASP A 66 1.27 21.84 2.10
CA ASP A 66 1.14 23.20 1.56
C ASP A 66 1.05 23.26 0.02
N THR A 67 1.44 22.21 -0.71
CA THR A 67 1.22 22.13 -2.17
C THR A 67 -0.20 21.71 -2.52
N PHE A 68 -0.97 21.30 -1.53
CA PHE A 68 -2.36 20.89 -1.68
C PHE A 68 -3.30 21.99 -1.23
N ASP A 69 -3.89 22.72 -2.17
CA ASP A 69 -4.93 23.69 -1.84
C ASP A 69 -6.27 22.96 -1.62
N PRO A 70 -6.70 22.80 -0.34
CA PRO A 70 -7.98 22.14 -0.06
C PRO A 70 -9.18 22.93 -0.60
N ARG A 71 -8.95 24.22 -0.93
CA ARG A 71 -10.02 25.13 -1.39
C ARG A 71 -10.48 24.83 -2.82
N VAL A 72 -9.82 23.92 -3.56
CA VAL A 72 -10.25 23.55 -4.92
C VAL A 72 -11.72 23.20 -4.96
N LYS A 73 -12.21 22.36 -4.02
CA LYS A 73 -13.63 21.98 -3.94
C LYS A 73 -14.51 22.98 -3.17
N MET A 74 -13.92 24.06 -2.64
CA MET A 74 -14.63 25.15 -1.95
C MET A 74 -14.75 26.41 -2.82
N GLN A 75 -14.30 26.37 -4.07
CA GLN A 75 -14.40 27.50 -5.01
C GLN A 75 -15.85 27.81 -5.40
N LEU A 76 -16.73 26.78 -5.41
CA LEU A 76 -18.17 26.94 -5.55
C LEU A 76 -18.80 27.04 -4.16
N THR A 77 -19.37 28.19 -3.86
CA THR A 77 -19.99 28.50 -2.58
C THR A 77 -21.49 28.17 -2.58
N ALA A 78 -22.12 28.14 -1.40
CA ALA A 78 -23.56 28.03 -1.29
C ALA A 78 -24.31 29.16 -2.06
N ALA A 79 -23.70 30.36 -2.09
CA ALA A 79 -24.24 31.49 -2.87
C ALA A 79 -24.20 31.24 -4.38
N ASP A 80 -23.13 30.59 -4.88
CA ASP A 80 -23.05 30.21 -6.31
C ASP A 80 -24.17 29.21 -6.68
N TYR A 81 -24.42 28.21 -5.84
CA TYR A 81 -25.51 27.25 -6.06
C TYR A 81 -26.91 27.89 -5.96
N GLU A 82 -27.10 28.84 -5.04
CA GLU A 82 -28.35 29.58 -4.96
C GLU A 82 -28.56 30.47 -6.20
N SER A 83 -27.53 31.15 -6.64
CA SER A 83 -27.59 31.97 -7.87
C SER A 83 -27.87 31.10 -9.10
N TYR A 84 -27.26 29.92 -9.20
CA TYR A 84 -27.55 28.96 -10.27
C TYR A 84 -29.02 28.48 -10.24
N ARG A 85 -29.59 28.21 -9.05
CA ARG A 85 -30.97 27.81 -8.91
C ARG A 85 -31.90 28.91 -9.40
N LYS A 86 -31.66 30.17 -8.98
CA LYS A 86 -32.44 31.33 -9.43
C LYS A 86 -32.34 31.56 -10.95
N ALA A 87 -31.13 31.40 -11.50
CA ALA A 87 -30.91 31.50 -12.95
C ALA A 87 -31.67 30.42 -13.73
N ARG A 88 -31.74 29.19 -13.21
CA ARG A 88 -32.56 28.12 -13.80
C ARG A 88 -34.04 28.41 -13.77
N GLU A 89 -34.54 28.94 -12.65
CA GLU A 89 -35.96 29.32 -12.50
C GLU A 89 -36.35 30.48 -13.44
N ALA A 90 -35.40 31.41 -13.68
CA ALA A 90 -35.55 32.54 -14.60
C ALA A 90 -35.30 32.24 -16.07
N GLY A 91 -34.77 31.08 -16.41
CA GLY A 91 -34.34 30.74 -17.79
C GLY A 91 -33.12 31.53 -18.27
N ASP A 92 -32.28 32.03 -17.36
CA ASP A 92 -31.09 32.82 -17.69
C ASP A 92 -29.95 31.87 -18.17
N GLU A 93 -29.91 31.63 -19.47
CA GLU A 93 -28.94 30.73 -20.10
C GLU A 93 -27.46 31.19 -19.95
N GLU A 94 -27.21 32.51 -19.87
CA GLU A 94 -25.88 33.06 -19.70
C GLU A 94 -25.35 32.77 -18.28
N ALA A 95 -26.13 33.02 -17.25
CA ALA A 95 -25.77 32.74 -15.87
C ALA A 95 -25.62 31.23 -15.62
N ILE A 96 -26.48 30.40 -16.23
CA ILE A 96 -26.35 28.93 -16.20
C ILE A 96 -25.03 28.48 -16.83
N ALA A 97 -24.70 29.00 -18.01
CA ALA A 97 -23.46 28.68 -18.69
C ALA A 97 -22.22 29.15 -17.92
N ALA A 98 -22.28 30.33 -17.28
CA ALA A 98 -21.20 30.84 -16.44
C ALA A 98 -20.94 29.91 -15.23
N PHE A 99 -22.00 29.47 -14.55
CA PHE A 99 -21.86 28.51 -13.43
C PHE A 99 -21.26 27.19 -13.90
N ARG A 100 -21.72 26.62 -15.04
CA ARG A 100 -21.16 25.37 -15.58
C ARG A 100 -19.68 25.51 -15.90
N ARG A 101 -19.25 26.62 -16.50
CA ARG A 101 -17.80 26.86 -16.76
C ARG A 101 -16.99 26.88 -15.47
N LYS A 102 -17.51 27.53 -14.40
CA LYS A 102 -16.85 27.56 -13.08
C LYS A 102 -16.76 26.15 -12.47
N GLN A 103 -17.82 25.36 -12.57
CA GLN A 103 -17.85 23.97 -12.12
C GLN A 103 -16.84 23.10 -12.88
N GLU A 104 -16.82 23.17 -14.21
CA GLU A 104 -15.88 22.44 -15.02
C GLU A 104 -14.41 22.82 -14.72
N GLN A 105 -14.14 24.11 -14.45
CA GLN A 105 -12.83 24.56 -14.05
C GLN A 105 -12.44 23.94 -12.71
N GLN A 106 -13.32 24.00 -11.71
CA GLN A 106 -13.09 23.37 -10.41
C GLN A 106 -12.78 21.87 -10.53
N GLU A 107 -13.52 21.15 -11.38
CA GLU A 107 -13.26 19.72 -11.63
C GLU A 107 -11.94 19.46 -12.32
N ARG A 108 -11.51 20.34 -13.25
CA ARG A 108 -10.17 20.26 -13.87
C ARG A 108 -9.07 20.46 -12.84
N ASP A 109 -9.22 21.47 -12.00
CA ASP A 109 -8.25 21.81 -10.96
C ASP A 109 -8.13 20.69 -9.92
N ASP A 110 -9.26 20.08 -9.52
CA ASP A 110 -9.29 18.95 -8.59
C ASP A 110 -8.61 17.69 -9.19
N ARG A 111 -8.84 17.40 -10.49
CA ARG A 111 -8.10 16.32 -11.18
C ARG A 111 -6.60 16.61 -11.27
N GLY A 112 -6.22 17.87 -11.46
CA GLY A 112 -4.83 18.33 -11.43
C GLY A 112 -4.21 18.10 -10.05
N ALA A 113 -4.90 18.52 -8.99
CA ALA A 113 -4.49 18.33 -7.61
C ALA A 113 -4.36 16.83 -7.28
N MET A 114 -5.31 16.00 -7.72
CA MET A 114 -5.24 14.55 -7.53
C MET A 114 -4.00 13.93 -8.19
N ARG A 115 -3.67 14.35 -9.42
CA ARG A 115 -2.46 13.90 -10.13
C ARG A 115 -1.19 14.30 -9.37
N SER A 116 -1.12 15.54 -8.90
CA SER A 116 0.02 16.02 -8.09
C SER A 116 0.15 15.24 -6.80
N PHE A 117 -0.96 14.87 -6.16
CA PHE A 117 -0.96 14.03 -4.97
C PHE A 117 -0.44 12.60 -5.27
N GLU A 118 -0.90 11.95 -6.35
CA GLU A 118 -0.39 10.63 -6.77
C GLU A 118 1.13 10.68 -7.00
N GLN A 119 1.64 11.73 -7.65
CA GLN A 119 3.09 11.95 -7.91
C GLN A 119 3.86 12.15 -6.60
N TRP A 120 3.37 13.04 -5.74
CA TRP A 120 3.97 13.29 -4.43
C TRP A 120 4.06 12.00 -3.59
N TRP A 121 2.99 11.22 -3.53
CA TRP A 121 3.01 10.00 -2.73
C TRP A 121 3.97 8.95 -3.29
N LEU A 122 4.07 8.83 -4.59
CA LEU A 122 5.05 7.94 -5.23
C LEU A 122 6.49 8.39 -4.94
N SER A 123 6.79 9.71 -5.07
CA SER A 123 8.09 10.27 -4.71
C SER A 123 8.43 9.98 -3.25
N ARG A 124 7.46 10.16 -2.35
CA ARG A 124 7.64 9.87 -0.93
C ARG A 124 7.99 8.41 -0.67
N MET A 125 7.34 7.45 -1.33
CA MET A 125 7.69 6.02 -1.20
C MET A 125 9.12 5.73 -1.68
N ILE A 126 9.59 6.45 -2.70
CA ILE A 126 10.96 6.32 -3.23
C ILE A 126 12.00 6.88 -2.24
N GLU A 127 11.75 8.06 -1.69
CA GLU A 127 12.74 8.86 -0.96
C GLU A 127 12.72 8.61 0.54
N THR A 128 11.63 8.06 1.09
CA THR A 128 11.45 7.95 2.54
C THR A 128 12.56 7.17 3.23
N PRO A 129 13.13 7.68 4.34
CA PRO A 129 13.98 6.91 5.23
C PRO A 129 13.18 5.92 6.10
N ARG A 130 11.83 5.97 6.06
CA ARG A 130 10.91 5.13 6.83
C ARG A 130 10.05 4.25 5.92
N PRO A 131 10.64 3.25 5.27
CA PRO A 131 9.96 2.49 4.23
C PRO A 131 8.73 1.73 4.75
N LEU A 132 8.74 1.26 5.99
CA LEU A 132 7.58 0.56 6.58
C LEU A 132 6.37 1.48 6.79
N GLU A 133 6.57 2.75 7.14
CA GLU A 133 5.48 3.73 7.27
C GLU A 133 4.70 3.87 5.97
N GLU A 134 5.41 4.06 4.86
CA GLU A 134 4.76 4.19 3.54
C GLU A 134 4.20 2.86 3.03
N LYS A 135 4.85 1.74 3.33
CA LYS A 135 4.35 0.40 3.01
C LYS A 135 3.02 0.11 3.72
N LEU A 136 2.92 0.46 5.00
CA LEU A 136 1.70 0.34 5.77
C LEU A 136 0.63 1.34 5.32
N THR A 137 1.01 2.55 4.95
CA THR A 137 0.09 3.53 4.37
C THR A 137 -0.55 2.99 3.08
N LEU A 138 0.25 2.36 2.20
CA LEU A 138 -0.24 1.70 1.00
C LEU A 138 -1.11 0.47 1.33
N PHE A 139 -0.73 -0.31 2.34
CA PHE A 139 -1.52 -1.43 2.83
C PHE A 139 -2.90 -1.00 3.34
N TRP A 140 -2.96 0.04 4.18
CA TRP A 140 -4.24 0.56 4.71
C TRP A 140 -5.09 1.19 3.62
N HIS A 141 -4.48 1.85 2.65
CA HIS A 141 -5.19 2.34 1.47
C HIS A 141 -5.80 1.21 0.63
N GLY A 142 -5.16 0.05 0.56
CA GLY A 142 -5.72 -1.15 -0.07
C GLY A 142 -6.76 -1.88 0.79
N HIS A 143 -6.65 -1.80 2.12
CA HIS A 143 -7.57 -2.42 3.06
C HIS A 143 -8.86 -1.60 3.25
N PHE A 144 -8.76 -0.30 3.50
CA PHE A 144 -9.87 0.66 3.59
C PHE A 144 -10.01 1.38 2.24
N ALA A 145 -10.25 0.60 1.19
CA ALA A 145 -10.23 1.12 -0.16
C ALA A 145 -11.34 2.14 -0.42
N ALA A 146 -10.95 3.31 -0.89
CA ALA A 146 -11.83 4.32 -1.44
C ALA A 146 -11.27 4.82 -2.77
N SER A 147 -12.15 5.04 -3.77
CA SER A 147 -11.74 5.45 -5.11
C SER A 147 -12.06 6.92 -5.37
N TYR A 148 -11.06 7.68 -5.81
CA TYR A 148 -11.24 9.06 -6.25
C TYR A 148 -12.32 9.20 -7.34
N THR A 149 -12.49 8.18 -8.20
CA THR A 149 -13.53 8.18 -9.24
C THR A 149 -14.94 8.36 -8.67
N THR A 150 -15.20 7.88 -7.43
CA THR A 150 -16.49 8.02 -6.75
C THR A 150 -16.50 9.18 -5.75
N VAL A 151 -15.36 9.38 -5.06
CA VAL A 151 -15.22 10.44 -4.05
C VAL A 151 -15.21 11.82 -4.71
N GLU A 152 -14.54 11.95 -5.86
CA GLU A 152 -14.45 13.19 -6.66
C GLU A 152 -13.99 14.41 -5.85
N ASN A 153 -13.10 14.18 -4.89
CA ASN A 153 -12.53 15.20 -4.02
C ASN A 153 -11.09 14.81 -3.63
N SER A 154 -10.12 15.50 -4.21
CA SER A 154 -8.69 15.24 -3.99
C SER A 154 -8.26 15.51 -2.55
N TRP A 155 -8.89 16.48 -1.89
CA TRP A 155 -8.61 16.80 -0.49
C TRP A 155 -9.06 15.67 0.46
N HIS A 156 -10.23 15.08 0.24
CA HIS A 156 -10.68 13.93 1.03
C HIS A 156 -9.72 12.75 0.88
N MET A 157 -9.27 12.45 -0.35
CA MET A 157 -8.30 11.37 -0.60
C MET A 157 -6.95 11.65 0.07
N PHE A 158 -6.47 12.90 0.01
CA PHE A 158 -5.25 13.30 0.69
C PHE A 158 -5.37 13.18 2.22
N ARG A 159 -6.48 13.68 2.80
CA ARG A 159 -6.72 13.57 4.25
C ARG A 159 -6.79 12.12 4.72
N GLN A 160 -7.44 11.24 3.96
CA GLN A 160 -7.48 9.81 4.23
C GLN A 160 -6.07 9.20 4.21
N ASN A 161 -5.24 9.55 3.22
CA ASN A 161 -3.86 9.09 3.16
C ASN A 161 -3.02 9.57 4.37
N GLN A 162 -3.17 10.85 4.77
CA GLN A 162 -2.51 11.37 5.98
C GLN A 162 -2.98 10.64 7.24
N PHE A 163 -4.27 10.33 7.32
CA PHE A 163 -4.84 9.55 8.43
C PHE A 163 -4.21 8.15 8.50
N PHE A 164 -4.11 7.44 7.38
CA PHE A 164 -3.46 6.13 7.33
C PHE A 164 -1.99 6.20 7.72
N ARG A 165 -1.25 7.20 7.28
CA ARG A 165 0.17 7.38 7.62
C ARG A 165 0.34 7.65 9.10
N LYS A 166 -0.45 8.53 9.67
CA LYS A 166 -0.42 8.85 11.11
C LYS A 166 -0.65 7.61 11.98
N HIS A 167 -1.50 6.70 11.54
CA HIS A 167 -1.86 5.49 12.28
C HIS A 167 -1.24 4.22 11.70
N ALA A 168 -0.22 4.33 10.83
CA ALA A 168 0.31 3.23 10.04
C ALA A 168 0.67 1.99 10.86
N ALA A 169 1.47 2.13 11.93
CA ALA A 169 1.79 1.08 12.90
C ALA A 169 1.18 1.33 14.29
N GLY A 170 0.17 2.20 14.39
CA GLY A 170 -0.50 2.56 15.64
C GLY A 170 -1.44 1.47 16.16
N ASN A 171 -2.66 1.87 16.51
CA ASN A 171 -3.71 0.97 16.97
C ASN A 171 -4.73 0.73 15.86
N PHE A 172 -5.04 -0.52 15.53
CA PHE A 172 -6.06 -0.84 14.53
C PHE A 172 -7.45 -0.34 14.93
N GLY A 173 -7.77 -0.29 16.23
CA GLY A 173 -9.02 0.28 16.72
C GLY A 173 -9.17 1.75 16.31
N ASP A 174 -8.10 2.54 16.43
CA ASP A 174 -8.11 3.96 16.04
C ASP A 174 -8.35 4.10 14.52
N LEU A 175 -7.77 3.20 13.70
CA LEU A 175 -8.06 3.15 12.27
C LEU A 175 -9.54 2.85 11.99
N LEU A 176 -10.11 1.85 12.66
CA LEU A 176 -11.50 1.45 12.42
C LEU A 176 -12.50 2.50 12.93
N HIS A 177 -12.21 3.16 14.06
CA HIS A 177 -12.99 4.30 14.54
C HIS A 177 -12.90 5.52 13.60
N GLY A 178 -11.70 5.81 13.10
CA GLY A 178 -11.51 6.96 12.21
C GLY A 178 -12.12 6.76 10.83
N ILE A 179 -12.19 5.52 10.32
CA ILE A 179 -12.74 5.26 8.99
C ILE A 179 -14.26 5.49 8.90
N ILE A 180 -14.99 5.33 10.00
CA ILE A 180 -16.44 5.64 10.04
C ILE A 180 -16.71 7.15 10.08
N GLU A 181 -15.70 7.97 10.31
CA GLU A 181 -15.73 9.42 10.31
C GLU A 181 -14.98 10.03 9.10
N ASP A 182 -14.34 9.19 8.27
CA ASP A 182 -13.55 9.65 7.13
C ASP A 182 -14.44 10.14 5.98
N PRO A 183 -14.36 11.41 5.55
CA PRO A 183 -15.22 11.95 4.50
C PRO A 183 -15.09 11.22 3.15
N ALA A 184 -13.90 10.70 2.80
CA ALA A 184 -13.72 9.92 1.57
C ALA A 184 -14.50 8.61 1.65
N MET A 185 -14.42 7.89 2.78
CA MET A 185 -15.14 6.63 3.00
C MET A 185 -16.67 6.87 3.08
N LEU A 186 -17.09 7.89 3.82
CA LEU A 186 -18.50 8.26 3.93
C LEU A 186 -19.11 8.57 2.56
N ARG A 187 -18.36 9.23 1.67
CA ARG A 187 -18.78 9.51 0.30
C ARG A 187 -18.74 8.26 -0.57
N PHE A 188 -17.68 7.45 -0.46
CA PHE A 188 -17.45 6.28 -1.30
C PHE A 188 -18.53 5.20 -1.12
N LEU A 189 -19.00 5.02 0.12
CA LEU A 189 -20.02 4.02 0.48
C LEU A 189 -21.41 4.66 0.74
N ASP A 190 -21.64 5.90 0.28
CA ASP A 190 -22.91 6.63 0.38
C ASP A 190 -23.46 6.77 1.81
N ASN A 191 -22.62 6.64 2.84
CA ASN A 191 -23.05 6.81 4.22
C ASN A 191 -23.42 8.27 4.55
N ASN A 192 -22.91 9.24 3.80
CA ASN A 192 -23.32 10.64 3.89
C ASN A 192 -24.82 10.86 3.61
N ARG A 193 -25.51 9.85 3.09
CA ARG A 193 -26.97 9.83 2.87
C ARG A 193 -27.70 8.89 3.83
N ASN A 194 -26.99 8.24 4.75
CA ASN A 194 -27.56 7.29 5.71
C ASN A 194 -28.32 8.02 6.82
N ARG A 195 -29.64 7.86 6.89
CA ARG A 195 -30.55 8.62 7.77
C ARG A 195 -31.53 7.71 8.51
N LYS A 196 -31.97 8.13 9.70
CA LYS A 196 -33.08 7.46 10.39
C LYS A 196 -34.32 7.43 9.46
N GLY A 197 -34.93 6.31 9.31
CA GLY A 197 -36.08 6.13 8.40
C GLY A 197 -35.70 5.63 7.01
N SER A 198 -34.44 5.78 6.57
CA SER A 198 -33.90 5.19 5.34
C SER A 198 -32.42 4.82 5.53
N PRO A 199 -32.11 3.81 6.38
CA PRO A 199 -30.75 3.38 6.62
C PRO A 199 -30.11 2.82 5.35
N ASN A 200 -28.81 3.14 5.14
CA ASN A 200 -27.98 2.61 4.06
C ASN A 200 -27.01 1.59 4.63
N GLU A 201 -27.06 0.37 4.11
CA GLU A 201 -26.29 -0.78 4.64
C GLU A 201 -24.84 -0.84 4.13
N ASN A 202 -24.49 -0.11 3.07
CA ASN A 202 -23.21 -0.29 2.38
C ASN A 202 -22.01 -0.19 3.35
N LEU A 203 -21.86 0.90 4.06
CA LEU A 203 -20.74 1.09 4.98
C LEU A 203 -20.74 0.02 6.09
N ALA A 204 -21.90 -0.28 6.69
CA ALA A 204 -21.99 -1.28 7.74
C ALA A 204 -21.59 -2.67 7.26
N ARG A 205 -22.01 -3.04 6.05
CA ARG A 205 -21.66 -4.30 5.40
C ARG A 205 -20.15 -4.41 5.21
N GLU A 206 -19.54 -3.39 4.60
CA GLU A 206 -18.11 -3.40 4.31
C GLU A 206 -17.26 -3.37 5.58
N ILE A 207 -17.68 -2.65 6.61
CA ILE A 207 -17.01 -2.66 7.92
C ILE A 207 -16.99 -4.06 8.51
N MET A 208 -18.08 -4.81 8.45
CA MET A 208 -18.14 -6.17 8.95
C MET A 208 -17.38 -7.15 8.04
N GLU A 209 -17.61 -7.09 6.75
CA GLU A 209 -17.17 -8.09 5.78
C GLU A 209 -15.72 -7.90 5.35
N LEU A 210 -15.33 -6.67 4.96
CA LEU A 210 -14.03 -6.41 4.35
C LEU A 210 -13.03 -5.75 5.30
N PHE A 211 -13.50 -5.02 6.32
CA PHE A 211 -12.61 -4.20 7.15
C PHE A 211 -12.35 -4.77 8.53
N SER A 212 -13.18 -5.70 9.04
CA SER A 212 -12.99 -6.19 10.42
C SER A 212 -13.18 -7.67 10.66
N LEU A 213 -14.29 -8.29 10.29
CA LEU A 213 -14.59 -9.69 10.65
C LEU A 213 -14.21 -10.71 9.59
N GLY A 214 -14.24 -10.31 8.32
CA GLY A 214 -13.93 -11.14 7.16
C GLY A 214 -15.02 -12.14 6.80
N GLU A 215 -14.97 -12.64 5.58
CA GLU A 215 -15.80 -13.73 5.10
C GLU A 215 -15.38 -15.05 5.76
N PRO A 216 -16.33 -15.98 6.01
CA PRO A 216 -16.04 -17.22 6.74
C PRO A 216 -15.05 -18.13 6.01
N GLU A 217 -15.08 -18.15 4.69
CA GLU A 217 -14.25 -19.06 3.87
C GLU A 217 -12.75 -18.69 3.95
N LEU A 218 -12.40 -17.43 4.16
CA LEU A 218 -11.01 -16.96 4.19
C LEU A 218 -10.13 -17.67 5.21
N LEU A 219 -10.70 -18.12 6.33
CA LEU A 219 -9.99 -18.84 7.38
C LEU A 219 -10.56 -20.26 7.59
N GLY A 220 -11.30 -20.80 6.61
CA GLY A 220 -11.91 -22.11 6.68
C GLY A 220 -12.98 -22.21 7.78
N ARG A 221 -13.68 -21.16 8.09
CA ARG A 221 -14.75 -21.14 9.09
C ARG A 221 -16.04 -21.70 8.50
N LYS A 222 -16.75 -22.50 9.28
CA LYS A 222 -18.03 -23.12 8.87
C LYS A 222 -19.22 -22.14 8.95
N ARG A 223 -19.10 -21.04 9.67
CA ARG A 223 -20.19 -20.07 9.93
C ARG A 223 -19.68 -18.65 9.86
N SER A 224 -20.51 -17.76 9.29
CA SER A 224 -20.25 -16.32 9.32
C SER A 224 -20.24 -15.80 10.77
N PRO A 225 -19.33 -14.88 11.11
CA PRO A 225 -19.29 -14.22 12.41
C PRO A 225 -20.44 -13.23 12.62
N TYR A 226 -21.16 -12.84 11.59
CA TYR A 226 -22.30 -11.92 11.59
C TYR A 226 -23.42 -12.44 10.68
N ARG A 227 -24.59 -11.83 10.76
CA ARG A 227 -25.78 -12.14 9.97
C ARG A 227 -26.34 -10.88 9.34
N GLU A 228 -27.19 -11.04 8.33
CA GLU A 228 -27.86 -9.90 7.66
C GLU A 228 -28.58 -8.93 8.62
N PRO A 229 -29.29 -9.37 9.68
CA PRO A 229 -29.85 -8.45 10.67
C PRO A 229 -28.78 -7.61 11.39
N ASP A 230 -27.55 -8.14 11.62
CA ASP A 230 -26.48 -7.39 12.27
C ASP A 230 -26.00 -6.24 11.38
N ILE A 231 -25.98 -6.43 10.06
CA ILE A 231 -25.64 -5.39 9.07
C ILE A 231 -26.68 -4.29 9.10
N LYS A 232 -27.98 -4.64 9.08
CA LYS A 232 -29.09 -3.67 9.12
C LYS A 232 -29.04 -2.82 10.40
N GLU A 233 -28.80 -3.44 11.52
CA GLU A 233 -28.69 -2.75 12.80
C GLU A 233 -27.39 -1.91 12.89
N GLY A 234 -26.28 -2.37 12.27
CA GLY A 234 -25.05 -1.59 12.10
C GLY A 234 -25.28 -0.35 11.23
N ALA A 235 -26.06 -0.49 10.14
CA ALA A 235 -26.45 0.65 9.31
C ALA A 235 -27.25 1.70 10.10
N ARG A 236 -28.18 1.26 10.97
CA ARG A 236 -28.91 2.16 11.88
C ARG A 236 -27.99 2.84 12.89
N ALA A 237 -26.94 2.17 13.36
CA ALA A 237 -25.94 2.75 14.25
C ALA A 237 -25.08 3.83 13.56
N LEU A 238 -24.91 3.74 12.24
CA LEU A 238 -24.14 4.68 11.41
C LEU A 238 -25.01 5.80 10.80
N THR A 239 -26.31 5.85 11.08
CA THR A 239 -27.15 6.97 10.62
C THR A 239 -26.69 8.28 11.22
N GLY A 240 -26.73 9.36 10.43
CA GLY A 240 -26.27 10.70 10.83
C GLY A 240 -24.77 10.93 10.74
N TYR A 241 -23.96 9.90 10.47
CA TYR A 241 -22.52 10.05 10.19
C TYR A 241 -22.34 10.59 8.76
N THR A 242 -21.94 11.84 8.65
CA THR A 242 -21.82 12.56 7.38
C THR A 242 -20.62 13.53 7.42
N TYR A 243 -20.51 14.42 6.45
CA TYR A 243 -19.50 15.48 6.44
C TYR A 243 -20.09 16.80 5.94
N ARG A 244 -19.51 17.89 6.42
CA ARG A 244 -19.79 19.27 5.96
C ARG A 244 -18.46 20.01 5.84
N ASP A 245 -18.33 20.84 4.84
CA ASP A 245 -17.14 21.69 4.64
C ASP A 245 -15.82 20.90 4.72
N ASN A 246 -15.77 19.73 4.07
CA ASN A 246 -14.64 18.80 4.04
C ASN A 246 -14.26 18.16 5.40
N ALA A 247 -15.08 18.24 6.43
CA ALA A 247 -14.86 17.64 7.73
C ALA A 247 -16.02 16.74 8.15
N PHE A 248 -15.72 15.74 8.96
CA PHE A 248 -16.76 14.92 9.61
C PHE A 248 -17.76 15.77 10.36
N PHE A 249 -19.03 15.42 10.23
CA PHE A 249 -20.14 16.03 10.95
C PHE A 249 -21.14 14.95 11.37
N PHE A 250 -21.44 14.88 12.67
CA PHE A 250 -22.50 14.01 13.18
C PHE A 250 -23.83 14.78 13.23
N ASP A 251 -24.80 14.34 12.42
CA ASP A 251 -26.15 14.92 12.37
C ASP A 251 -27.08 14.16 13.33
N GLU A 252 -27.15 14.61 14.59
CA GLU A 252 -28.02 14.02 15.62
C GLU A 252 -29.49 13.95 15.19
N GLY A 253 -29.95 14.94 14.43
CA GLY A 253 -31.31 14.98 13.90
C GLY A 253 -31.61 13.83 12.95
N GLN A 254 -30.61 13.28 12.28
CA GLN A 254 -30.72 12.15 11.36
C GLN A 254 -30.27 10.83 11.96
N HIS A 255 -29.78 10.81 13.21
CA HIS A 255 -29.38 9.58 13.89
C HIS A 255 -30.59 8.80 14.43
N ASP A 256 -30.54 7.47 14.27
CA ASP A 256 -31.54 6.55 14.85
C ASP A 256 -31.15 6.19 16.29
N ASN A 257 -31.81 6.81 17.26
CA ASN A 257 -31.63 6.58 18.69
C ASN A 257 -32.44 5.38 19.24
N GLY A 258 -33.10 4.59 18.37
CA GLY A 258 -33.87 3.42 18.76
C GLY A 258 -33.00 2.28 19.28
N LEU A 259 -33.66 1.33 19.95
CA LEU A 259 -33.00 0.09 20.38
C LEU A 259 -32.52 -0.69 19.16
N LYS A 260 -31.27 -1.17 19.20
CA LYS A 260 -30.61 -1.96 18.15
C LYS A 260 -30.07 -3.25 18.76
N ARG A 261 -30.03 -4.33 17.95
CA ARG A 261 -29.43 -5.60 18.36
C ARG A 261 -28.34 -5.97 17.39
N ILE A 262 -27.06 -5.85 17.80
CA ILE A 262 -25.88 -6.11 16.98
C ILE A 262 -25.05 -7.20 17.66
N LEU A 263 -24.68 -8.27 16.93
CA LEU A 263 -23.89 -9.40 17.42
C LEU A 263 -24.40 -9.95 18.77
N GLY A 264 -25.72 -10.03 18.90
CA GLY A 264 -26.40 -10.54 20.10
C GLY A 264 -26.53 -9.56 21.26
N ARG A 265 -25.95 -8.35 21.19
CA ARG A 265 -26.04 -7.29 22.20
C ARG A 265 -27.15 -6.30 21.86
N SER A 266 -27.96 -5.91 22.84
CA SER A 266 -29.05 -4.94 22.68
C SER A 266 -28.76 -3.64 23.41
N GLY A 267 -29.00 -2.49 22.75
CA GLY A 267 -28.76 -1.16 23.31
C GLY A 267 -29.07 -0.05 22.30
N ARG A 268 -28.91 1.20 22.74
CA ARG A 268 -29.03 2.38 21.88
C ARG A 268 -27.64 2.72 21.32
N TRP A 269 -27.19 1.91 20.39
CA TRP A 269 -25.83 1.92 19.88
C TRP A 269 -25.63 3.00 18.80
N ASN A 270 -24.50 3.69 18.88
CA ASN A 270 -23.99 4.57 17.81
C ASN A 270 -22.87 3.87 17.02
N GLY A 271 -22.25 4.58 16.06
CA GLY A 271 -21.20 4.02 15.21
C GLY A 271 -19.95 3.58 15.98
N HIS A 272 -19.57 4.29 17.05
CA HIS A 272 -18.42 3.92 17.87
C HIS A 272 -18.70 2.67 18.71
N ASP A 273 -19.91 2.55 19.30
CA ASP A 273 -20.33 1.33 19.99
C ASP A 273 -20.32 0.12 19.05
N PHE A 274 -20.76 0.32 17.81
CA PHE A 274 -20.71 -0.71 16.77
C PHE A 274 -19.28 -1.17 16.48
N VAL A 275 -18.34 -0.23 16.29
CA VAL A 275 -16.91 -0.54 16.10
C VAL A 275 -16.33 -1.29 17.30
N ASP A 276 -16.63 -0.87 18.53
CA ASP A 276 -16.18 -1.55 19.75
C ASP A 276 -16.64 -3.01 19.83
N MET A 277 -17.87 -3.29 19.39
CA MET A 277 -18.37 -4.68 19.32
C MET A 277 -17.58 -5.52 18.32
N LEU A 278 -17.20 -4.95 17.16
CA LEU A 278 -16.40 -5.64 16.17
C LEU A 278 -14.98 -5.91 16.69
N LEU A 279 -14.32 -4.94 17.30
CA LEU A 279 -13.02 -5.09 17.94
C LEU A 279 -13.04 -6.12 19.09
N GLY A 280 -14.14 -6.22 19.82
CA GLY A 280 -14.36 -7.24 20.83
C GLY A 280 -14.46 -8.66 20.27
N HIS A 281 -14.86 -8.82 19.00
CA HIS A 281 -15.10 -10.12 18.39
C HIS A 281 -13.76 -10.81 18.02
N ARG A 282 -13.67 -12.12 18.29
CA ARG A 282 -12.44 -12.90 18.00
C ARG A 282 -12.05 -12.87 16.51
N SER A 283 -13.04 -12.91 15.64
CA SER A 283 -12.79 -12.90 14.19
C SER A 283 -12.04 -11.66 13.72
N CYS A 284 -12.21 -10.51 14.38
CA CYS A 284 -11.56 -9.28 13.98
C CYS A 284 -10.03 -9.40 14.04
N SER A 285 -9.48 -9.81 15.16
CA SER A 285 -8.02 -9.95 15.28
C SER A 285 -7.44 -11.04 14.38
N GLU A 286 -8.17 -12.14 14.14
CA GLU A 286 -7.73 -13.19 13.23
C GLU A 286 -7.79 -12.72 11.77
N PHE A 287 -8.81 -11.97 11.37
CA PHE A 287 -8.93 -11.42 10.03
C PHE A 287 -7.85 -10.37 9.72
N ILE A 288 -7.58 -9.46 10.65
CA ILE A 288 -6.52 -8.46 10.48
C ILE A 288 -5.14 -9.14 10.45
N ALA A 289 -4.91 -10.16 11.28
CA ALA A 289 -3.70 -10.98 11.21
C ALA A 289 -3.54 -11.68 9.85
N TRP A 290 -4.63 -12.17 9.27
CA TRP A 290 -4.65 -12.75 7.93
C TRP A 290 -4.28 -11.72 6.85
N LYS A 291 -4.85 -10.51 6.91
CA LYS A 291 -4.51 -9.42 5.98
C LYS A 291 -3.02 -9.03 6.09
N ILE A 292 -2.49 -8.90 7.31
CA ILE A 292 -1.07 -8.65 7.56
C ILE A 292 -0.20 -9.79 7.03
N TYR A 293 -0.58 -11.04 7.28
CA TYR A 293 0.14 -12.21 6.79
C TYR A 293 0.24 -12.20 5.26
N ARG A 294 -0.87 -11.98 4.56
CA ARG A 294 -0.88 -11.89 3.10
C ARG A 294 -0.03 -10.74 2.56
N ALA A 295 -0.01 -9.60 3.23
CA ALA A 295 0.76 -8.44 2.80
C ALA A 295 2.27 -8.61 3.00
N PHE A 296 2.68 -9.25 4.09
CA PHE A 296 4.08 -9.26 4.50
C PHE A 296 4.77 -10.64 4.42
N VAL A 297 4.04 -11.73 4.39
CA VAL A 297 4.64 -13.07 4.44
C VAL A 297 4.43 -13.84 3.13
N ASN A 298 3.19 -14.07 2.74
CA ASN A 298 2.89 -14.94 1.61
C ASN A 298 1.54 -14.58 0.99
N ASP A 299 1.52 -14.43 -0.32
CA ASP A 299 0.34 -14.17 -1.14
C ASP A 299 -0.59 -15.39 -1.26
N VAL A 300 -0.83 -16.11 -0.20
CA VAL A 300 -1.52 -17.40 -0.18
C VAL A 300 -2.65 -17.48 -1.19
N PRO A 301 -2.50 -18.25 -2.29
CA PRO A 301 -3.52 -18.36 -3.33
C PRO A 301 -4.66 -19.32 -2.95
N GLU A 302 -4.45 -20.13 -1.92
CA GLU A 302 -5.37 -21.19 -1.52
C GLU A 302 -6.41 -20.70 -0.49
N THR A 303 -7.66 -21.04 -0.74
CA THR A 303 -8.76 -20.82 0.20
C THR A 303 -9.53 -22.14 0.36
N PRO A 304 -9.56 -22.71 1.57
CA PRO A 304 -8.95 -22.25 2.82
C PRO A 304 -7.43 -22.44 2.86
N PRO A 305 -6.70 -21.63 3.67
CA PRO A 305 -5.26 -21.78 3.80
C PRO A 305 -4.88 -23.10 4.48
N SER A 306 -3.62 -23.56 4.25
CA SER A 306 -3.08 -24.74 4.92
C SER A 306 -3.14 -24.64 6.44
N ASP A 307 -3.11 -25.78 7.14
CA ASP A 307 -3.13 -25.78 8.61
C ASP A 307 -1.94 -25.04 9.23
N GLU A 308 -0.77 -25.09 8.60
CA GLU A 308 0.41 -24.35 9.03
C GLU A 308 0.14 -22.83 8.97
N VAL A 309 -0.28 -22.31 7.83
CA VAL A 309 -0.60 -20.90 7.64
C VAL A 309 -1.69 -20.46 8.61
N ARG A 310 -2.76 -21.26 8.75
CA ARG A 310 -3.86 -21.01 9.67
C ARG A 310 -3.37 -20.89 11.12
N ASN A 311 -2.50 -21.80 11.54
CA ASN A 311 -1.92 -21.77 12.90
C ASN A 311 -1.11 -20.50 13.15
N VAL A 312 -0.28 -20.07 12.19
CA VAL A 312 0.49 -18.83 12.28
C VAL A 312 -0.44 -17.62 12.36
N VAL A 313 -1.45 -17.54 11.50
CA VAL A 313 -2.44 -16.44 11.50
C VAL A 313 -3.21 -16.37 12.81
N VAL A 314 -3.65 -17.51 13.35
CA VAL A 314 -4.35 -17.55 14.65
C VAL A 314 -3.44 -17.11 15.78
N GLN A 315 -2.16 -17.48 15.76
CA GLN A 315 -1.18 -17.03 16.75
C GLN A 315 -0.95 -15.52 16.64
N LEU A 316 -0.74 -14.99 15.43
CA LEU A 316 -0.59 -13.57 15.18
C LEU A 316 -1.84 -12.77 15.62
N GLY A 317 -3.05 -13.31 15.36
CA GLY A 317 -4.31 -12.74 15.85
C GLY A 317 -4.41 -12.68 17.37
N LYS A 318 -3.88 -13.69 18.08
CA LYS A 318 -3.78 -13.68 19.55
C LYS A 318 -2.79 -12.63 20.04
N VAL A 319 -1.64 -12.47 19.36
CA VAL A 319 -0.66 -11.41 19.66
C VAL A 319 -1.31 -10.04 19.48
N LEU A 320 -1.99 -9.82 18.37
CA LEU A 320 -2.68 -8.56 18.06
C LEU A 320 -3.74 -8.22 19.14
N LYS A 321 -4.61 -9.16 19.46
CA LYS A 321 -5.65 -8.97 20.47
C LYS A 321 -5.06 -8.79 21.89
N GLY A 322 -4.06 -9.59 22.24
CA GLY A 322 -3.37 -9.52 23.54
C GLY A 322 -2.65 -8.18 23.75
N ASN A 323 -2.18 -7.55 22.68
CA ASN A 323 -1.60 -6.22 22.67
C ASN A 323 -2.62 -5.10 22.41
N LYS A 324 -3.94 -5.36 22.59
CA LYS A 324 -5.01 -4.38 22.38
C LYS A 324 -4.95 -3.72 21.00
N TYR A 325 -4.75 -4.52 19.96
CA TYR A 325 -4.63 -4.10 18.57
C TYR A 325 -3.44 -3.19 18.24
N ASN A 326 -2.38 -3.21 19.04
CA ASN A 326 -1.14 -2.50 18.73
C ASN A 326 -0.41 -3.16 17.56
N LEU A 327 -0.35 -2.48 16.41
CA LEU A 327 0.22 -2.98 15.17
C LEU A 327 1.74 -3.06 15.23
N LYS A 328 2.41 -2.06 15.82
CA LYS A 328 3.87 -2.03 15.97
C LYS A 328 4.39 -3.28 16.69
N LYS A 329 3.78 -3.65 17.81
CA LYS A 329 4.15 -4.87 18.56
C LYS A 329 3.88 -6.14 17.76
N THR A 330 2.76 -6.19 17.05
CA THR A 330 2.36 -7.34 16.24
C THR A 330 3.30 -7.55 15.05
N LEU A 331 3.65 -6.48 14.34
CA LEU A 331 4.61 -6.51 13.24
C LEU A 331 6.02 -6.86 13.75
N GLY A 332 6.43 -6.31 14.90
CA GLY A 332 7.70 -6.66 15.51
C GLY A 332 7.83 -8.16 15.84
N GLU A 333 6.78 -8.79 16.36
CA GLU A 333 6.74 -10.25 16.58
C GLU A 333 6.81 -11.02 15.27
N LEU A 334 6.08 -10.58 14.24
CA LEU A 334 6.09 -11.22 12.92
C LEU A 334 7.47 -11.16 12.28
N PHE A 335 8.08 -9.97 12.21
CA PHE A 335 9.38 -9.74 11.55
C PHE A 335 10.56 -10.36 12.31
N ARG A 336 10.41 -10.75 13.58
CA ARG A 336 11.42 -11.53 14.32
C ARG A 336 11.23 -13.03 14.17
N SER A 337 10.09 -13.49 13.60
CA SER A 337 9.79 -14.92 13.58
C SER A 337 10.57 -15.68 12.53
N ALA A 338 11.02 -16.91 12.84
CA ALA A 338 11.64 -17.81 11.89
C ALA A 338 10.73 -18.13 10.69
N HIS A 339 9.42 -18.13 10.91
CA HIS A 339 8.44 -18.36 9.84
C HIS A 339 8.50 -17.28 8.76
N PHE A 340 8.70 -16.01 9.13
CA PHE A 340 8.85 -14.92 8.17
C PHE A 340 10.01 -15.14 7.20
N TYR A 341 11.12 -15.70 7.69
CA TYR A 341 12.34 -15.96 6.91
C TYR A 341 12.40 -17.37 6.31
N ALA A 342 11.39 -18.20 6.52
CA ALA A 342 11.38 -19.57 5.99
C ALA A 342 11.55 -19.56 4.46
N ALA A 343 12.27 -20.55 3.91
CA ALA A 343 12.55 -20.63 2.48
C ALA A 343 11.26 -20.65 1.64
N SER A 344 10.19 -21.27 2.14
CA SER A 344 8.88 -21.30 1.51
C SER A 344 8.19 -19.94 1.42
N ASN A 345 8.61 -18.96 2.23
CA ASN A 345 8.06 -17.61 2.26
C ASN A 345 8.96 -16.59 1.53
N ARG A 346 10.18 -16.99 1.17
CA ARG A 346 11.03 -16.21 0.25
C ARG A 346 10.50 -16.41 -1.17
N ALA A 347 10.45 -15.36 -1.96
CA ALA A 347 9.87 -15.38 -3.30
C ALA A 347 8.40 -15.84 -3.36
N ALA A 348 7.69 -15.82 -2.24
CA ALA A 348 6.28 -16.21 -2.15
C ALA A 348 5.29 -15.08 -2.45
N HIS A 349 5.78 -13.89 -2.75
CA HIS A 349 4.98 -12.72 -3.04
C HIS A 349 5.35 -12.12 -4.39
N ILE A 350 4.36 -11.87 -5.23
CA ILE A 350 4.55 -11.17 -6.50
C ILE A 350 4.55 -9.68 -6.22
N LYS A 351 5.64 -8.99 -6.57
CA LYS A 351 5.72 -7.53 -6.42
C LYS A 351 4.50 -6.87 -7.06
N SER A 352 3.73 -6.13 -6.29
CA SER A 352 2.69 -5.25 -6.85
C SER A 352 3.31 -4.22 -7.79
N PRO A 353 2.55 -3.58 -8.68
CA PRO A 353 3.09 -2.58 -9.58
C PRO A 353 3.82 -1.43 -8.87
N VAL A 354 3.31 -0.95 -7.74
CA VAL A 354 3.97 0.08 -6.93
C VAL A 354 5.26 -0.47 -6.30
N GLU A 355 5.23 -1.69 -5.76
CA GLU A 355 6.44 -2.34 -5.22
C GLU A 355 7.51 -2.56 -6.29
N LEU A 356 7.12 -2.92 -7.49
CA LEU A 356 8.06 -3.07 -8.60
C LEU A 356 8.71 -1.73 -8.96
N VAL A 357 7.89 -0.70 -9.19
CA VAL A 357 8.39 0.61 -9.63
C VAL A 357 9.25 1.28 -8.55
N VAL A 358 8.74 1.37 -7.33
CA VAL A 358 9.46 1.98 -6.19
C VAL A 358 10.67 1.14 -5.82
N GLY A 359 10.51 -0.19 -5.74
CA GLY A 359 11.58 -1.12 -5.40
C GLY A 359 12.71 -1.08 -6.42
N SER A 360 12.41 -1.03 -7.72
CA SER A 360 13.46 -0.92 -8.74
C SER A 360 14.29 0.36 -8.58
N VAL A 361 13.65 1.51 -8.30
CA VAL A 361 14.40 2.75 -8.05
C VAL A 361 15.30 2.61 -6.82
N ARG A 362 14.80 2.02 -5.74
CA ARG A 362 15.53 1.90 -4.46
C ARG A 362 16.62 0.82 -4.50
N ASP A 363 16.31 -0.35 -5.09
CA ASP A 363 17.24 -1.49 -5.13
C ASP A 363 18.42 -1.24 -6.09
N LEU A 364 18.12 -0.64 -7.24
CA LEU A 364 19.10 -0.40 -8.31
C LEU A 364 19.81 0.95 -8.18
N GLY A 365 19.27 1.88 -7.37
CA GLY A 365 19.81 3.23 -7.29
C GLY A 365 19.64 4.03 -8.59
N VAL A 366 18.70 3.65 -9.45
CA VAL A 366 18.45 4.39 -10.70
C VAL A 366 17.90 5.78 -10.40
N PRO A 367 18.24 6.79 -11.20
CA PRO A 367 17.68 8.13 -11.02
C PRO A 367 16.17 8.12 -11.20
N VAL A 368 15.46 8.93 -10.42
CA VAL A 368 14.05 9.22 -10.68
C VAL A 368 13.99 10.07 -11.94
N ARG A 369 13.80 9.43 -13.09
CA ARG A 369 13.82 10.10 -14.40
C ARG A 369 12.62 11.02 -14.55
N ASN A 370 11.42 10.45 -14.50
CA ASN A 370 10.17 11.19 -14.61
C ASN A 370 9.10 10.53 -13.73
N ILE A 371 8.71 11.22 -12.66
CA ILE A 371 7.76 10.69 -11.68
C ILE A 371 6.37 10.41 -12.29
N ASP A 372 5.92 11.20 -13.27
CA ASP A 372 4.63 10.97 -13.92
C ASP A 372 4.66 9.72 -14.81
N THR A 373 5.80 9.44 -15.43
CA THR A 373 6.00 8.19 -16.17
C THR A 373 5.97 6.99 -15.23
N LEU A 374 6.65 7.04 -14.08
CA LEU A 374 6.61 5.98 -13.07
C LEU A 374 5.19 5.76 -12.51
N ARG A 375 4.47 6.84 -12.20
CA ARG A 375 3.06 6.80 -11.79
C ARG A 375 2.18 6.14 -12.87
N THR A 376 2.40 6.52 -14.12
CA THR A 376 1.66 5.97 -15.26
C THR A 376 2.00 4.48 -15.47
N ALA A 377 3.27 4.09 -15.28
CA ALA A 377 3.68 2.68 -15.32
C ALA A 377 2.94 1.84 -14.29
N ALA A 378 2.94 2.27 -13.02
CA ALA A 378 2.21 1.57 -11.96
C ALA A 378 0.71 1.44 -12.28
N ALA A 379 0.09 2.52 -12.80
CA ALA A 379 -1.32 2.54 -13.18
C ALA A 379 -1.62 1.54 -14.33
N ARG A 380 -0.78 1.51 -15.36
CA ARG A 380 -0.94 0.59 -16.51
C ARG A 380 -0.67 -0.87 -16.15
N LEU A 381 0.17 -1.10 -15.16
CA LEU A 381 0.40 -2.41 -14.58
C LEU A 381 -0.75 -2.89 -13.68
N GLY A 382 -1.77 -2.05 -13.45
CA GLY A 382 -2.99 -2.39 -12.72
C GLY A 382 -3.12 -1.77 -11.33
N GLN A 383 -2.13 -1.02 -10.82
CA GLN A 383 -2.20 -0.38 -9.51
C GLN A 383 -2.08 1.14 -9.61
N ARG A 384 -3.19 1.79 -9.94
CA ARG A 384 -3.26 3.25 -9.86
C ARG A 384 -3.56 3.68 -8.43
N LEU A 385 -2.67 4.47 -7.84
CA LEU A 385 -2.86 5.04 -6.51
C LEU A 385 -4.19 5.81 -6.43
N CYS A 386 -4.90 5.68 -5.34
CA CYS A 386 -6.21 6.30 -5.09
C CYS A 386 -7.36 5.89 -6.04
N HIS A 387 -7.14 4.85 -6.83
CA HIS A 387 -8.15 4.30 -7.73
C HIS A 387 -8.23 2.76 -7.62
N PRO A 388 -8.51 2.21 -6.43
CA PRO A 388 -8.76 0.78 -6.33
C PRO A 388 -9.95 0.38 -7.21
N PRO A 389 -9.93 -0.83 -7.81
CA PRO A 389 -10.99 -1.27 -8.71
C PRO A 389 -12.33 -1.51 -8.01
N SER A 390 -12.30 -1.76 -6.70
CA SER A 390 -13.49 -1.99 -5.88
C SER A 390 -13.22 -1.67 -4.40
N VAL A 391 -14.23 -1.78 -3.55
CA VAL A 391 -14.10 -1.65 -2.09
C VAL A 391 -13.22 -2.73 -1.47
N LYS A 392 -13.00 -3.87 -2.16
CA LYS A 392 -12.06 -4.93 -1.74
C LYS A 392 -10.59 -4.53 -1.90
N GLY A 393 -10.31 -3.40 -2.56
CA GLY A 393 -8.97 -2.99 -2.95
C GLY A 393 -8.50 -3.70 -4.22
N TRP A 394 -7.21 -4.00 -4.29
CA TRP A 394 -6.61 -4.82 -5.36
C TRP A 394 -6.51 -6.27 -4.91
N ASP A 395 -6.79 -7.21 -5.81
CA ASP A 395 -6.74 -8.64 -5.51
C ASP A 395 -5.34 -9.13 -5.11
N GLY A 396 -4.29 -8.54 -5.69
CA GLY A 396 -2.91 -8.91 -5.41
C GLY A 396 -2.46 -10.21 -6.11
N GLY A 397 -1.25 -10.66 -5.77
CA GLY A 397 -0.71 -11.94 -6.22
C GLY A 397 -0.73 -12.11 -7.73
N ARG A 398 -1.25 -13.23 -8.20
CA ARG A 398 -1.29 -13.59 -9.63
C ARG A 398 -2.09 -12.61 -10.50
N ALA A 399 -3.00 -11.82 -9.92
CA ALA A 399 -3.75 -10.81 -10.66
C ALA A 399 -2.85 -9.72 -11.28
N TRP A 400 -1.63 -9.53 -10.74
CA TRP A 400 -0.64 -8.62 -11.29
C TRP A 400 0.04 -9.11 -12.57
N ILE A 401 -0.09 -10.40 -12.92
CA ILE A 401 0.69 -11.05 -13.96
C ILE A 401 -0.21 -11.60 -15.07
N ASN A 402 -0.04 -11.05 -16.25
CA ASN A 402 -0.55 -11.57 -17.51
C ASN A 402 0.46 -11.23 -18.62
N THR A 403 0.25 -11.69 -19.84
CA THR A 403 1.18 -11.46 -20.96
C THR A 403 1.48 -9.98 -21.15
N SER A 404 0.47 -9.11 -21.15
CA SER A 404 0.66 -7.67 -21.35
C SER A 404 1.41 -7.01 -20.20
N THR A 405 1.06 -7.35 -18.94
CA THR A 405 1.73 -6.76 -17.77
C THR A 405 3.16 -7.25 -17.63
N MET A 406 3.47 -8.51 -17.97
CA MET A 406 4.86 -9.01 -17.97
C MET A 406 5.74 -8.24 -18.96
N PHE A 407 5.25 -8.05 -20.17
CA PHE A 407 5.95 -7.26 -21.17
C PHE A 407 6.18 -5.80 -20.72
N LEU A 408 5.14 -5.19 -20.15
CA LEU A 408 5.22 -3.83 -19.62
C LEU A 408 6.18 -3.71 -18.42
N ARG A 409 6.22 -4.72 -17.52
CA ARG A 409 7.17 -4.78 -16.39
C ARG A 409 8.61 -4.75 -16.88
N GLN A 410 8.94 -5.59 -17.85
CA GLN A 410 10.29 -5.65 -18.45
C GLN A 410 10.65 -4.33 -19.14
N ASN A 411 9.78 -3.78 -19.97
CA ASN A 411 10.03 -2.51 -20.67
C ASN A 411 10.18 -1.34 -19.68
N THR A 412 9.42 -1.32 -18.61
CA THR A 412 9.56 -0.31 -17.55
C THR A 412 10.92 -0.41 -16.87
N ALA A 413 11.38 -1.61 -16.54
CA ALA A 413 12.71 -1.81 -15.94
C ALA A 413 13.84 -1.36 -16.87
N VAL A 414 13.78 -1.74 -18.16
CA VAL A 414 14.75 -1.28 -19.17
C VAL A 414 14.74 0.24 -19.30
N TRP A 415 13.57 0.87 -19.32
CA TRP A 415 13.48 2.33 -19.38
C TRP A 415 14.07 2.98 -18.11
N MET A 416 13.83 2.45 -16.94
CA MET A 416 14.42 2.96 -15.70
C MET A 416 15.95 2.90 -15.73
N LEU A 417 16.52 1.81 -16.23
CA LEU A 417 17.96 1.61 -16.34
C LEU A 417 18.60 2.49 -17.42
N THR A 418 17.99 2.57 -18.60
CA THR A 418 18.65 3.13 -19.79
C THR A 418 18.10 4.49 -20.25
N GLY A 419 16.93 4.91 -19.76
CA GLY A 419 16.21 6.09 -20.26
C GLY A 419 15.67 5.91 -21.70
N ARG A 420 15.71 4.69 -22.26
CA ARG A 420 15.28 4.37 -23.61
C ARG A 420 14.06 3.47 -23.61
N ASP A 421 13.20 3.66 -24.58
CA ASP A 421 12.12 2.72 -24.85
C ASP A 421 12.69 1.41 -25.39
N ALA A 422 12.27 0.29 -24.83
CA ALA A 422 12.68 -1.06 -25.27
C ALA A 422 11.87 -1.57 -26.48
N GLY A 423 11.03 -0.72 -27.07
CA GLY A 423 10.12 -1.08 -28.16
C GLY A 423 8.75 -1.59 -27.66
N GLY A 424 7.70 -1.14 -28.32
CA GLY A 424 6.32 -1.54 -28.03
C GLY A 424 5.60 -0.74 -26.94
N HIS A 425 6.28 0.18 -26.25
CA HIS A 425 5.64 1.12 -25.35
C HIS A 425 6.37 2.46 -25.35
N PRO A 426 5.71 3.55 -25.74
CA PRO A 426 6.37 4.84 -25.90
C PRO A 426 6.60 5.51 -24.53
N TRP A 427 7.62 5.05 -23.79
CA TRP A 427 8.13 5.83 -22.68
C TRP A 427 8.92 7.03 -23.21
N PRO A 428 8.80 8.20 -22.58
CA PRO A 428 9.54 9.37 -23.01
C PRO A 428 11.05 9.10 -22.91
N LYS A 429 11.82 9.49 -23.93
CA LYS A 429 13.27 9.42 -23.86
C LYS A 429 13.77 10.29 -22.72
N ASP A 430 14.64 9.74 -21.91
CA ASP A 430 15.30 10.41 -20.78
C ASP A 430 16.81 10.20 -20.88
N THR A 431 17.56 11.27 -20.78
CA THR A 431 19.03 11.24 -20.92
C THR A 431 19.76 11.39 -19.59
N THR A 432 19.03 11.35 -18.45
CA THR A 432 19.67 11.37 -17.13
C THR A 432 20.61 10.17 -17.00
N PRO A 433 21.91 10.40 -16.73
CA PRO A 433 22.87 9.34 -16.63
C PRO A 433 22.56 8.42 -15.44
N PHE A 434 22.87 7.15 -15.60
CA PHE A 434 22.82 6.17 -14.54
C PHE A 434 24.20 5.51 -14.42
N ASP A 435 24.76 5.55 -13.22
CA ASP A 435 25.99 4.83 -12.88
C ASP A 435 25.66 3.64 -11.96
N PRO A 436 25.73 2.39 -12.45
CA PRO A 436 25.49 1.19 -11.66
C PRO A 436 26.68 0.74 -10.82
N MET A 437 27.88 1.33 -10.98
CA MET A 437 29.10 0.89 -10.28
C MET A 437 28.94 0.85 -8.75
N PRO A 438 28.22 1.78 -8.09
CA PRO A 438 27.99 1.70 -6.64
C PRO A 438 27.30 0.41 -6.16
N LEU A 439 26.62 -0.33 -7.04
CA LEU A 439 25.99 -1.61 -6.68
C LEU A 439 27.03 -2.70 -6.37
N VAL A 440 28.23 -2.62 -6.96
CA VAL A 440 29.29 -3.62 -6.84
C VAL A 440 30.59 -3.07 -6.22
N GLU A 441 30.59 -1.82 -5.77
CA GLU A 441 31.75 -1.13 -5.20
C GLU A 441 32.45 -1.95 -4.10
N GLN A 442 31.70 -2.65 -3.24
CA GLN A 442 32.26 -3.48 -2.18
C GLN A 442 32.98 -4.75 -2.68
N LEU A 443 32.87 -5.08 -3.97
CA LEU A 443 33.58 -6.20 -4.60
C LEU A 443 34.93 -5.75 -5.24
N GLU A 444 35.13 -4.44 -5.36
CA GLU A 444 36.32 -3.90 -6.00
C GLU A 444 37.60 -4.28 -5.26
N ARG A 445 38.55 -4.82 -6.00
CA ARG A 445 39.86 -5.13 -5.53
C ARG A 445 40.90 -4.63 -6.52
N GLN A 446 41.79 -3.75 -6.07
CA GLN A 446 42.85 -3.16 -6.91
C GLN A 446 42.30 -2.38 -8.14
N GLY A 447 41.09 -1.82 -8.06
CA GLY A 447 40.46 -1.10 -9.15
C GLY A 447 39.68 -1.98 -10.14
N GLU A 448 39.54 -3.27 -9.87
CA GLU A 448 38.80 -4.22 -10.71
C GLU A 448 37.75 -5.00 -9.91
N VAL A 449 36.66 -5.38 -10.57
CA VAL A 449 35.61 -6.25 -10.03
C VAL A 449 35.62 -7.55 -10.85
N ASP A 450 35.68 -8.68 -10.15
CA ASP A 450 35.59 -9.99 -10.78
C ASP A 450 34.17 -10.25 -11.32
N PRO A 451 34.01 -10.64 -12.61
CA PRO A 451 32.69 -10.87 -13.21
C PRO A 451 31.89 -12.01 -12.59
N ASP A 452 32.56 -13.06 -12.09
CA ASP A 452 31.88 -14.18 -11.44
C ASP A 452 31.37 -13.76 -10.05
N GLU A 453 32.19 -13.02 -9.28
CA GLU A 453 31.76 -12.42 -8.00
C GLU A 453 30.61 -11.42 -8.22
N ALA A 454 30.70 -10.57 -9.24
CA ALA A 454 29.64 -9.62 -9.58
C ALA A 454 28.31 -10.33 -9.92
N THR A 455 28.40 -11.41 -10.74
CA THR A 455 27.20 -12.20 -11.12
C THR A 455 26.50 -12.79 -9.91
N VAL A 456 27.24 -13.46 -9.03
CA VAL A 456 26.70 -14.08 -7.81
C VAL A 456 26.14 -13.01 -6.86
N TYR A 457 26.86 -11.92 -6.69
CA TYR A 457 26.47 -10.85 -5.78
C TYR A 457 25.19 -10.14 -6.25
N LEU A 458 25.08 -9.77 -7.53
CA LEU A 458 23.90 -9.12 -8.09
C LEU A 458 22.66 -10.01 -7.98
N GLN A 459 22.79 -11.33 -8.17
CA GLN A 459 21.69 -12.26 -7.93
C GLN A 459 21.24 -12.23 -6.47
N ARG A 460 22.18 -12.29 -5.52
CA ARG A 460 21.87 -12.23 -4.07
C ARG A 460 21.27 -10.89 -3.66
N LEU A 461 21.67 -9.81 -4.30
CA LEU A 461 21.15 -8.46 -4.02
C LEU A 461 19.76 -8.24 -4.57
N LEU A 462 19.44 -8.75 -5.77
CA LEU A 462 18.25 -8.34 -6.51
C LEU A 462 17.16 -9.42 -6.56
N LEU A 463 17.53 -10.71 -6.46
CA LEU A 463 16.57 -11.80 -6.61
C LEU A 463 16.15 -12.37 -5.24
N ALA A 464 14.90 -12.76 -5.14
CA ALA A 464 14.33 -13.28 -3.90
C ALA A 464 14.72 -14.76 -3.64
N CYS A 465 15.10 -15.49 -4.68
CA CYS A 465 15.52 -16.88 -4.62
C CYS A 465 16.68 -17.16 -5.60
N PRO A 466 17.42 -18.24 -5.41
CA PRO A 466 18.42 -18.70 -6.37
C PRO A 466 17.79 -18.94 -7.75
N VAL A 467 18.57 -18.71 -8.79
CA VAL A 467 18.19 -18.98 -10.18
C VAL A 467 18.83 -20.28 -10.67
N GLU A 468 18.23 -20.88 -11.68
CA GLU A 468 18.82 -22.01 -12.41
C GLU A 468 20.16 -21.63 -13.05
N GLU A 469 21.08 -22.60 -13.13
CA GLU A 469 22.44 -22.40 -13.65
C GLU A 469 22.43 -21.74 -15.04
N ALA A 470 21.56 -22.15 -15.94
CA ALA A 470 21.47 -21.58 -17.29
C ALA A 470 21.17 -20.08 -17.28
N ARG A 471 20.34 -19.60 -16.32
CA ARG A 471 20.02 -18.16 -16.18
C ARG A 471 21.19 -17.41 -15.54
N SER A 472 21.88 -18.04 -14.59
CA SER A 472 23.11 -17.48 -13.99
C SER A 472 24.19 -17.29 -15.06
N GLN A 473 24.39 -18.29 -15.93
CA GLN A 473 25.29 -18.22 -17.06
C GLN A 473 24.90 -17.13 -18.07
N ALA A 474 23.61 -16.93 -18.32
CA ALA A 474 23.17 -15.85 -19.20
C ALA A 474 23.55 -14.46 -18.68
N ILE A 475 23.49 -14.24 -17.35
CA ILE A 475 23.98 -12.99 -16.74
C ILE A 475 25.49 -12.88 -16.88
N ARG A 476 26.22 -13.95 -16.58
CA ARG A 476 27.67 -14.01 -16.69
C ARG A 476 28.16 -13.76 -18.12
N GLN A 477 27.44 -14.28 -19.11
CA GLN A 477 27.75 -14.10 -20.53
C GLN A 477 27.77 -12.63 -20.97
N VAL A 478 26.99 -11.75 -20.32
CA VAL A 478 27.02 -10.31 -20.60
C VAL A 478 28.43 -9.75 -20.36
N PHE A 479 29.09 -10.15 -19.26
CA PHE A 479 30.44 -9.71 -18.98
C PHE A 479 31.48 -10.34 -19.93
N THR A 480 31.27 -11.59 -20.34
CA THR A 480 32.12 -12.25 -21.34
C THR A 480 32.06 -11.48 -22.68
N LEU A 481 30.89 -11.04 -23.11
CA LEU A 481 30.73 -10.23 -24.33
C LEU A 481 31.41 -8.85 -24.20
N ALA A 482 31.63 -8.36 -22.98
CA ALA A 482 32.36 -7.15 -22.68
C ALA A 482 33.88 -7.40 -22.40
N ASN A 483 34.43 -8.51 -22.87
CA ASN A 483 35.81 -8.94 -22.64
C ASN A 483 36.15 -9.11 -21.14
N ASP A 484 35.24 -9.70 -20.40
CA ASP A 484 35.27 -9.91 -18.94
C ASP A 484 35.51 -8.62 -18.12
N ARG A 485 35.06 -7.48 -18.63
CA ARG A 485 35.15 -6.21 -17.93
C ARG A 485 33.83 -5.90 -17.24
N VAL A 486 33.89 -5.56 -15.95
CA VAL A 486 32.81 -5.02 -15.17
C VAL A 486 32.95 -3.50 -15.17
N ASN A 487 32.06 -2.84 -15.93
CA ASN A 487 31.99 -1.38 -16.06
C ASN A 487 30.52 -0.93 -16.14
N ALA A 488 30.27 0.36 -16.20
CA ALA A 488 28.90 0.90 -16.21
C ALA A 488 28.03 0.31 -17.34
N ASP A 489 28.57 0.12 -18.54
CA ASP A 489 27.82 -0.41 -19.69
C ASP A 489 27.49 -1.90 -19.50
N SER A 490 28.49 -2.72 -19.15
CA SER A 490 28.29 -4.17 -18.94
C SER A 490 27.41 -4.45 -17.73
N LEU A 491 27.51 -3.67 -16.65
CA LEU A 491 26.60 -3.75 -15.50
C LEU A 491 25.17 -3.36 -15.88
N THR A 492 24.98 -2.27 -16.63
CA THR A 492 23.65 -1.87 -17.09
C THR A 492 23.03 -2.99 -17.94
N ALA A 493 23.79 -3.60 -18.84
CA ALA A 493 23.32 -4.73 -19.64
C ALA A 493 22.98 -5.97 -18.77
N ALA A 494 23.82 -6.31 -17.79
CA ALA A 494 23.54 -7.39 -16.84
C ALA A 494 22.29 -7.12 -16.01
N LEU A 495 22.06 -5.88 -15.56
CA LEU A 495 20.86 -5.47 -14.84
C LEU A 495 19.60 -5.56 -15.73
N CYS A 496 19.70 -5.26 -17.03
CA CYS A 496 18.58 -5.47 -17.96
C CYS A 496 18.20 -6.97 -18.05
N VAL A 497 19.17 -7.86 -18.09
CA VAL A 497 18.92 -9.32 -18.07
C VAL A 497 18.30 -9.74 -16.74
N LEU A 498 18.88 -9.33 -15.61
CA LEU A 498 18.39 -9.66 -14.26
C LEU A 498 16.95 -9.20 -14.03
N THR A 499 16.64 -7.96 -14.41
CA THR A 499 15.29 -7.40 -14.20
C THR A 499 14.22 -8.03 -15.10
N ALA A 500 14.64 -8.70 -16.18
CA ALA A 500 13.76 -9.47 -17.06
C ALA A 500 13.41 -10.87 -16.50
N LEU A 501 14.16 -11.36 -15.52
CA LEU A 501 13.92 -12.69 -14.94
C LEU A 501 12.59 -12.75 -14.16
N PRO A 502 11.90 -13.91 -14.18
CA PRO A 502 10.73 -14.12 -13.33
C PRO A 502 11.01 -13.94 -11.84
N GLU A 503 12.18 -14.32 -11.37
CA GLU A 503 12.62 -14.23 -9.97
C GLU A 503 12.74 -12.76 -9.50
N TYR A 504 12.99 -11.83 -10.42
CA TYR A 504 12.97 -10.40 -10.10
C TYR A 504 11.56 -9.86 -9.82
N GLN A 505 10.53 -10.51 -10.37
CA GLN A 505 9.14 -10.13 -10.16
C GLN A 505 8.62 -10.54 -8.76
N LEU A 506 9.42 -11.33 -8.03
CA LEU A 506 9.09 -11.88 -6.72
C LEU A 506 9.84 -11.13 -5.59
N CYS A 507 9.31 -11.27 -4.37
CA CYS A 507 9.96 -10.78 -3.17
C CYS A 507 9.62 -11.63 -1.93
#